data_50437de1de789f90cc262a1a85f3342a
#
_entry.id   50437de1de789f90cc262a1a85f3342a
#
_cell.length_a   1.000
_cell.length_b   1.000
_cell.length_c   1.000
_cell.angle_alpha   90.00
_cell.angle_beta   90.00
_cell.angle_gamma   90.00
#
_symmetry.space_group_name_H-M   'P 1'
#
loop_
_entity.id
_entity.type
_entity.pdbx_description
1 polymer ?
#
loop_
_entity_poly.entity_id
_entity_poly.type
_entity_poly.pdbx_seq_one_letter_code
_entity_poly.pdbx_strand_id
1 'polypeptide(L)'
;RKNHRFKDMKKLRVLILGGGPSSEHEISLKTAKMVHKHLDRKKYQPMLASISRKGRWELPISKIKSVADVVFIAMHGEFGEDGTVQKILDDIKLPYTGSGFRASALGMDKIRSRQIFKSAGMAVPKFIDSFPVVVKPSDRGSSVGVSIVKKREDLNAAIKNAKKYSKNVMVEEFVHGAELTCGVLDDGKNNLTPLLPTEIVPKMGEFFDY
;
A
#
# COMPACT_ATOMS: atom_id res chain seq x y z
N ARG A 1 41.50 29.39 -7.03
CA ARG A 1 40.58 28.63 -6.13
C ARG A 1 39.20 29.28 -6.27
N LYS A 2 38.33 28.73 -7.11
CA LYS A 2 36.93 29.15 -7.25
C LYS A 2 36.15 28.45 -6.14
N ASN A 3 35.82 29.19 -5.07
CA ASN A 3 34.83 28.78 -4.10
C ASN A 3 33.48 28.66 -4.83
N HIS A 4 33.04 27.44 -5.14
CA HIS A 4 31.67 27.20 -5.49
C HIS A 4 30.84 27.43 -4.22
N ARG A 5 30.25 28.59 -4.06
CA ARG A 5 29.16 28.86 -3.14
C ARG A 5 28.05 27.87 -3.53
N PHE A 6 27.82 26.86 -2.71
CA PHE A 6 26.56 26.14 -2.72
C PHE A 6 25.49 27.20 -2.43
N LYS A 7 24.74 27.60 -3.49
CA LYS A 7 23.51 28.37 -3.32
C LYS A 7 22.68 27.62 -2.28
N ASP A 8 22.19 28.34 -1.25
CA ASP A 8 21.20 27.85 -0.30
C ASP A 8 19.97 27.35 -1.07
N MET A 9 19.95 26.08 -1.42
CA MET A 9 18.78 25.47 -2.03
C MET A 9 17.72 25.39 -0.95
N LYS A 10 16.60 26.09 -1.15
CA LYS A 10 15.45 26.02 -0.27
C LYS A 10 15.09 24.55 -0.05
N LYS A 11 15.05 24.12 1.23
CA LYS A 11 14.69 22.74 1.58
C LYS A 11 13.27 22.43 1.12
N LEU A 12 13.06 21.25 0.58
CA LEU A 12 11.74 20.77 0.20
C LEU A 12 10.91 20.47 1.46
N ARG A 13 9.75 21.10 1.59
CA ARG A 13 8.81 20.86 2.70
C ARG A 13 8.06 19.57 2.44
N VAL A 14 8.26 18.56 3.28
CA VAL A 14 7.68 17.22 3.13
C VAL A 14 6.67 16.99 4.24
N LEU A 15 5.38 16.90 3.91
CA LEU A 15 4.36 16.44 4.83
C LEU A 15 4.33 14.90 4.83
N ILE A 16 4.55 14.30 5.97
CA ILE A 16 4.50 12.85 6.15
C ILE A 16 3.16 12.51 6.76
N LEU A 17 2.31 11.80 6.00
CA LEU A 17 0.98 11.36 6.45
C LEU A 17 1.05 9.95 7.02
N GLY A 18 0.55 9.76 8.24
CA GLY A 18 0.41 8.47 8.88
C GLY A 18 -0.98 8.24 9.46
N GLY A 19 -1.23 7.05 9.99
CA GLY A 19 -2.53 6.68 10.56
C GLY A 19 -3.56 6.24 9.52
N GLY A 20 -4.78 6.75 9.57
CA GLY A 20 -5.88 6.38 8.68
C GLY A 20 -6.87 5.39 9.31
N PRO A 21 -8.00 5.14 8.65
CA PRO A 21 -9.06 4.27 9.17
C PRO A 21 -8.78 2.77 9.06
N SER A 22 -7.70 2.37 8.37
CA SER A 22 -7.38 0.95 8.16
C SER A 22 -7.03 0.21 9.46
N SER A 23 -7.06 -1.12 9.43
CA SER A 23 -6.56 -1.98 10.51
C SER A 23 -5.08 -1.73 10.81
N GLU A 24 -4.31 -1.24 9.83
CA GLU A 24 -2.87 -0.96 9.91
C GLU A 24 -2.54 0.45 10.44
N HIS A 25 -3.47 1.10 11.12
CA HIS A 25 -3.32 2.46 11.66
C HIS A 25 -2.03 2.65 12.47
N GLU A 26 -1.76 1.75 13.41
CA GLU A 26 -0.59 1.86 14.29
C GLU A 26 0.73 1.66 13.52
N ILE A 27 0.73 0.75 12.54
CA ILE A 27 1.89 0.53 11.66
C ILE A 27 2.14 1.79 10.82
N SER A 28 1.09 2.38 10.26
CA SER A 28 1.16 3.64 9.50
C SER A 28 1.76 4.77 10.34
N LEU A 29 1.38 4.90 11.61
CA LEU A 29 1.97 5.89 12.52
C LEU A 29 3.44 5.61 12.82
N LYS A 30 3.82 4.33 12.99
CA LYS A 30 5.23 3.93 13.21
C LYS A 30 6.07 4.24 11.97
N THR A 31 5.58 3.88 10.77
CA THR A 31 6.25 4.18 9.50
C THR A 31 6.44 5.69 9.33
N ALA A 32 5.41 6.50 9.57
CA ALA A 32 5.51 7.95 9.47
C ALA A 32 6.58 8.54 10.41
N LYS A 33 6.63 8.08 11.66
CA LYS A 33 7.65 8.49 12.63
C LYS A 33 9.06 8.08 12.17
N MET A 34 9.21 6.87 11.63
CA MET A 34 10.49 6.39 11.12
C MET A 34 10.99 7.23 9.94
N VAL A 35 10.12 7.49 8.95
CA VAL A 35 10.45 8.35 7.81
C VAL A 35 10.81 9.76 8.28
N HIS A 36 10.02 10.36 9.17
CA HIS A 36 10.32 11.66 9.75
C HIS A 36 11.70 11.71 10.43
N LYS A 37 12.07 10.67 11.18
CA LYS A 37 13.35 10.58 11.89
C LYS A 37 14.54 10.53 10.92
N HIS A 38 14.41 9.80 9.79
CA HIS A 38 15.54 9.46 8.91
C HIS A 38 15.66 10.34 7.64
N LEU A 39 14.69 11.21 7.36
CA LEU A 39 14.81 12.16 6.26
C LEU A 39 15.98 13.12 6.46
N ASP A 40 16.80 13.28 5.41
CA ASP A 40 17.97 14.18 5.41
C ASP A 40 17.54 15.64 5.62
N ARG A 41 17.81 16.17 6.81
CA ARG A 41 17.48 17.54 7.20
C ARG A 41 18.27 18.60 6.42
N LYS A 42 19.29 18.23 5.68
CA LYS A 42 19.99 19.16 4.79
C LYS A 42 19.17 19.46 3.53
N LYS A 43 18.40 18.48 3.05
CA LYS A 43 17.60 18.57 1.82
C LYS A 43 16.11 18.83 2.09
N TYR A 44 15.58 18.29 3.18
CA TYR A 44 14.15 18.26 3.46
C TYR A 44 13.81 18.96 4.77
N GLN A 45 12.62 19.52 4.81
CA GLN A 45 11.95 20.02 6.00
C GLN A 45 10.70 19.16 6.26
N PRO A 46 10.83 18.04 6.98
CA PRO A 46 9.71 17.15 7.23
C PRO A 46 8.81 17.64 8.34
N MET A 47 7.52 17.42 8.16
CA MET A 47 6.46 17.65 9.11
C MET A 47 5.57 16.41 9.18
N LEU A 48 5.17 16.01 10.37
CA LEU A 48 4.22 14.92 10.59
C LEU A 48 2.80 15.49 10.63
N ALA A 49 1.86 14.76 10.03
CA ALA A 49 0.44 14.89 10.30
C ALA A 49 -0.22 13.52 10.30
N SER A 50 -1.24 13.37 11.11
CA SER A 50 -1.98 12.12 11.23
C SER A 50 -3.40 12.23 10.68
N ILE A 51 -3.93 11.07 10.26
CA ILE A 51 -5.34 10.88 9.96
C ILE A 51 -5.87 9.89 10.98
N SER A 52 -6.92 10.27 11.68
CA SER A 52 -7.50 9.42 12.73
C SER A 52 -8.15 8.16 12.16
N ARG A 53 -8.47 7.18 13.02
CA ARG A 53 -9.28 5.98 12.63
C ARG A 53 -10.67 6.31 12.09
N LYS A 54 -11.17 7.54 12.33
CA LYS A 54 -12.44 8.03 11.77
C LYS A 54 -12.24 8.86 10.50
N GLY A 55 -11.05 8.87 9.90
CA GLY A 55 -10.73 9.62 8.69
C GLY A 55 -10.59 11.14 8.91
N ARG A 56 -10.47 11.62 10.14
CA ARG A 56 -10.29 13.07 10.43
C ARG A 56 -8.82 13.42 10.28
N TRP A 57 -8.54 14.44 9.48
CA TRP A 57 -7.22 14.98 9.27
C TRP A 57 -6.83 15.90 10.42
N GLU A 58 -5.66 15.70 11.01
CA GLU A 58 -5.08 16.59 12.01
C GLU A 58 -4.81 17.98 11.42
N LEU A 59 -4.24 18.01 10.22
CA LEU A 59 -4.05 19.24 9.45
C LEU A 59 -5.18 19.37 8.41
N PRO A 60 -5.99 20.44 8.42
CA PRO A 60 -7.05 20.62 7.43
C PRO A 60 -6.53 20.57 5.99
N ILE A 61 -7.21 19.84 5.11
CA ILE A 61 -6.80 19.64 3.70
C ILE A 61 -6.55 20.97 2.99
N SER A 62 -7.37 21.98 3.26
CA SER A 62 -7.21 23.33 2.69
C SER A 62 -5.90 24.02 3.06
N LYS A 63 -5.25 23.61 4.16
CA LYS A 63 -3.99 24.18 4.63
C LYS A 63 -2.76 23.40 4.18
N ILE A 64 -2.90 22.17 3.70
CA ILE A 64 -1.77 21.30 3.37
C ILE A 64 -0.86 21.96 2.33
N LYS A 65 -1.43 22.49 1.26
CA LYS A 65 -0.67 23.12 0.18
C LYS A 65 0.14 24.36 0.61
N SER A 66 -0.26 25.04 1.67
CA SER A 66 0.47 26.22 2.19
C SER A 66 1.72 25.82 2.99
N VAL A 67 1.78 24.59 3.51
CA VAL A 67 2.85 24.14 4.41
C VAL A 67 3.74 23.04 3.80
N ALA A 68 3.32 22.40 2.72
CA ALA A 68 4.05 21.32 2.08
C ALA A 68 4.21 21.54 0.57
N ASP A 69 5.34 21.10 0.04
CA ASP A 69 5.65 21.05 -1.39
C ASP A 69 5.39 19.65 -1.96
N VAL A 70 5.45 18.61 -1.10
CA VAL A 70 5.18 17.21 -1.43
C VAL A 70 4.68 16.48 -0.20
N VAL A 71 3.85 15.45 -0.42
CA VAL A 71 3.37 14.55 0.61
C VAL A 71 4.09 13.20 0.52
N PHE A 72 4.64 12.72 1.62
CA PHE A 72 5.06 11.33 1.78
C PHE A 72 3.91 10.54 2.42
N ILE A 73 3.30 9.64 1.65
CA ILE A 73 2.24 8.77 2.14
C ILE A 73 2.89 7.59 2.86
N ALA A 74 2.85 7.62 4.21
CA ALA A 74 3.37 6.56 5.08
C ALA A 74 2.23 5.68 5.63
N MET A 75 1.10 5.68 4.93
CA MET A 75 -0.11 4.96 5.32
C MET A 75 -0.12 3.57 4.67
N HIS A 76 -0.68 2.59 5.38
CA HIS A 76 -0.86 1.22 4.92
C HIS A 76 -2.34 0.84 4.92
N GLY A 77 -2.71 -0.04 3.98
CA GLY A 77 -4.06 -0.54 3.83
C GLY A 77 -5.05 0.48 3.24
N GLU A 78 -6.31 0.31 3.56
CA GLU A 78 -7.40 1.12 3.04
C GLU A 78 -7.19 2.60 3.36
N PHE A 79 -7.71 3.47 2.53
CA PHE A 79 -7.52 4.91 2.55
C PHE A 79 -6.12 5.35 2.10
N GLY A 80 -5.06 4.65 2.54
CA GLY A 80 -3.66 4.96 2.21
C GLY A 80 -3.21 4.40 0.87
N GLU A 81 -3.65 3.19 0.53
CA GLU A 81 -3.18 2.44 -0.64
C GLU A 81 -4.28 2.16 -1.69
N ASP A 82 -5.54 2.51 -1.41
CA ASP A 82 -6.70 2.26 -2.27
C ASP A 82 -7.06 3.41 -3.23
N GLY A 83 -6.23 4.44 -3.29
CA GLY A 83 -6.45 5.61 -4.13
C GLY A 83 -7.19 6.76 -3.42
N THR A 84 -7.73 6.56 -2.22
CA THR A 84 -8.54 7.57 -1.52
C THR A 84 -7.72 8.81 -1.17
N VAL A 85 -6.60 8.66 -0.45
CA VAL A 85 -5.74 9.79 -0.09
C VAL A 85 -5.09 10.41 -1.33
N GLN A 86 -4.73 9.59 -2.31
CA GLN A 86 -4.15 10.03 -3.58
C GLN A 86 -5.12 10.94 -4.34
N LYS A 87 -6.40 10.55 -4.44
CA LYS A 87 -7.43 11.38 -5.07
C LYS A 87 -7.60 12.74 -4.39
N ILE A 88 -7.59 12.77 -3.05
CA ILE A 88 -7.66 14.02 -2.28
C ILE A 88 -6.46 14.93 -2.60
N LEU A 89 -5.25 14.35 -2.68
CA LEU A 89 -4.04 15.11 -2.99
C LEU A 89 -4.00 15.60 -4.44
N ASP A 90 -4.51 14.79 -5.40
CA ASP A 90 -4.69 15.19 -6.80
C ASP A 90 -5.64 16.38 -6.93
N ASP A 91 -6.76 16.38 -6.20
CA ASP A 91 -7.75 17.46 -6.23
C ASP A 91 -7.18 18.81 -5.78
N ILE A 92 -6.27 18.79 -4.82
CA ILE A 92 -5.54 19.99 -4.39
C ILE A 92 -4.25 20.22 -5.19
N LYS A 93 -3.95 19.38 -6.20
CA LYS A 93 -2.74 19.47 -7.04
C LYS A 93 -1.45 19.53 -6.22
N LEU A 94 -1.29 18.63 -5.29
CA LEU A 94 -0.11 18.50 -4.45
C LEU A 94 0.58 17.16 -4.75
N PRO A 95 1.86 17.18 -5.17
CA PRO A 95 2.62 15.97 -5.44
C PRO A 95 2.73 15.05 -4.21
N TYR A 96 2.78 13.76 -4.43
CA TYR A 96 2.94 12.75 -3.37
C TYR A 96 3.78 11.57 -3.84
N THR A 97 4.25 10.77 -2.89
CA THR A 97 5.02 9.55 -3.15
C THR A 97 4.09 8.37 -3.41
N GLY A 98 4.55 7.44 -4.27
CA GLY A 98 3.83 6.22 -4.61
C GLY A 98 2.95 6.34 -5.85
N SER A 99 2.14 5.32 -6.09
CA SER A 99 1.27 5.23 -7.26
C SER A 99 0.12 6.25 -7.21
N GLY A 100 -0.32 6.72 -8.39
CA GLY A 100 -1.47 7.61 -8.50
C GLY A 100 -2.80 6.91 -8.16
N PHE A 101 -3.87 7.69 -7.94
CA PHE A 101 -5.12 7.17 -7.37
C PHE A 101 -5.73 6.02 -8.19
N ARG A 102 -5.67 6.09 -9.54
CA ARG A 102 -6.22 5.02 -10.39
C ARG A 102 -5.45 3.71 -10.26
N ALA A 103 -4.12 3.79 -10.25
CA ALA A 103 -3.28 2.61 -10.10
C ALA A 103 -3.41 2.00 -8.69
N SER A 104 -3.47 2.84 -7.65
CA SER A 104 -3.70 2.40 -6.27
C SER A 104 -5.05 1.70 -6.10
N ALA A 105 -6.14 2.32 -6.60
CA ALA A 105 -7.47 1.71 -6.54
C ALA A 105 -7.55 0.38 -7.30
N LEU A 106 -6.88 0.32 -8.47
CA LEU A 106 -6.82 -0.89 -9.27
C LEU A 106 -5.98 -1.98 -8.60
N GLY A 107 -4.81 -1.63 -8.06
CA GLY A 107 -3.92 -2.57 -7.39
C GLY A 107 -4.54 -3.18 -6.12
N MET A 108 -5.34 -2.39 -5.39
CA MET A 108 -6.05 -2.88 -4.21
C MET A 108 -7.16 -3.87 -4.59
N ASP A 109 -7.82 -3.69 -5.73
CA ASP A 109 -8.88 -4.60 -6.24
C ASP A 109 -8.25 -5.83 -6.93
N LYS A 110 -8.13 -6.92 -6.18
CA LYS A 110 -7.55 -8.18 -6.68
C LYS A 110 -8.30 -8.79 -7.85
N ILE A 111 -9.60 -8.56 -7.96
CA ILE A 111 -10.40 -9.08 -9.08
C ILE A 111 -10.01 -8.36 -10.36
N ARG A 112 -9.92 -7.03 -10.32
CA ARG A 112 -9.54 -6.21 -11.47
C ARG A 112 -8.06 -6.36 -11.84
N SER A 113 -7.16 -6.28 -10.84
CA SER A 113 -5.71 -6.43 -11.08
C SER A 113 -5.39 -7.80 -11.69
N ARG A 114 -6.05 -8.88 -11.20
CA ARG A 114 -5.94 -10.23 -11.79
C ARG A 114 -6.35 -10.26 -13.26
N GLN A 115 -7.45 -9.59 -13.65
CA GLN A 115 -7.89 -9.53 -15.05
C GLN A 115 -6.82 -8.89 -15.94
N ILE A 116 -6.21 -7.80 -15.48
CA ILE A 116 -5.13 -7.11 -16.20
C ILE A 116 -3.90 -8.01 -16.34
N PHE A 117 -3.47 -8.64 -15.26
CA PHE A 117 -2.32 -9.56 -15.30
C PHE A 117 -2.55 -10.70 -16.29
N LYS A 118 -3.75 -11.31 -16.26
CA LYS A 118 -4.14 -12.36 -17.20
C LYS A 118 -4.14 -11.85 -18.65
N SER A 119 -4.66 -10.65 -18.91
CA SER A 119 -4.68 -10.02 -20.23
C SER A 119 -3.28 -9.70 -20.75
N ALA A 120 -2.33 -9.43 -19.83
CA ALA A 120 -0.93 -9.23 -20.14
C ALA A 120 -0.14 -10.54 -20.31
N GLY A 121 -0.81 -11.71 -20.34
CA GLY A 121 -0.18 -13.02 -20.48
C GLY A 121 0.51 -13.55 -19.22
N MET A 122 0.31 -12.91 -18.07
CA MET A 122 0.89 -13.35 -16.80
C MET A 122 0.09 -14.50 -16.20
N ALA A 123 0.80 -15.47 -15.60
CA ALA A 123 0.17 -16.53 -14.84
C ALA A 123 -0.50 -15.93 -13.56
N VAL A 124 -1.71 -16.37 -13.29
CA VAL A 124 -2.45 -16.00 -12.08
C VAL A 124 -3.07 -17.24 -11.47
N PRO A 125 -3.22 -17.32 -10.14
CA PRO A 125 -3.83 -18.47 -9.47
C PRO A 125 -5.21 -18.78 -10.06
N LYS A 126 -5.57 -20.06 -10.25
CA LYS A 126 -6.83 -20.45 -10.89
C LYS A 126 -7.97 -20.44 -9.87
N PHE A 127 -9.18 -20.17 -10.34
CA PHE A 127 -10.38 -20.53 -9.59
C PHE A 127 -10.62 -22.00 -9.78
N ILE A 128 -10.52 -22.78 -8.71
CA ILE A 128 -10.63 -24.24 -8.74
C ILE A 128 -11.56 -24.75 -7.64
N ASP A 129 -11.99 -25.99 -7.78
CA ASP A 129 -12.87 -26.69 -6.84
C ASP A 129 -12.14 -27.83 -6.10
N SER A 130 -10.83 -27.96 -6.30
CA SER A 130 -9.95 -28.90 -5.62
C SER A 130 -9.16 -28.23 -4.50
N PHE A 131 -9.01 -28.92 -3.37
CA PHE A 131 -8.30 -28.42 -2.20
C PHE A 131 -6.80 -28.78 -2.22
N PRO A 132 -5.93 -27.98 -1.60
CA PRO A 132 -6.23 -26.79 -0.80
C PRO A 132 -6.56 -25.56 -1.65
N VAL A 133 -7.40 -24.67 -1.11
CA VAL A 133 -7.72 -23.36 -1.71
C VAL A 133 -7.39 -22.22 -0.76
N VAL A 134 -7.18 -21.03 -1.32
CA VAL A 134 -7.06 -19.77 -0.58
C VAL A 134 -8.37 -18.99 -0.69
N VAL A 135 -8.94 -18.65 0.45
CA VAL A 135 -10.10 -17.76 0.56
C VAL A 135 -9.63 -16.41 1.07
N LYS A 136 -9.94 -15.33 0.34
CA LYS A 136 -9.48 -13.99 0.70
C LYS A 136 -10.44 -12.87 0.30
N PRO A 137 -10.48 -11.77 1.06
CA PRO A 137 -11.15 -10.54 0.63
C PRO A 137 -10.52 -10.00 -0.65
N SER A 138 -11.32 -9.43 -1.57
CA SER A 138 -10.81 -8.93 -2.85
C SER A 138 -10.08 -7.58 -2.74
N ASP A 139 -10.36 -6.81 -1.69
CA ASP A 139 -9.96 -5.40 -1.54
C ASP A 139 -9.25 -5.12 -0.20
N ARG A 140 -8.53 -6.08 0.35
CA ARG A 140 -7.76 -5.96 1.58
C ARG A 140 -6.32 -6.40 1.36
N GLY A 141 -5.38 -5.75 2.09
CA GLY A 141 -3.97 -6.10 2.15
C GLY A 141 -3.60 -6.93 3.38
N SER A 142 -2.30 -7.14 3.57
CA SER A 142 -1.66 -7.67 4.79
C SER A 142 -2.32 -8.94 5.35
N SER A 143 -2.72 -9.85 4.49
CA SER A 143 -3.38 -11.13 4.82
C SER A 143 -4.65 -11.02 5.67
N VAL A 144 -5.22 -9.84 5.83
CA VAL A 144 -6.46 -9.63 6.60
C VAL A 144 -7.61 -10.45 6.00
N GLY A 145 -8.16 -11.36 6.80
CA GLY A 145 -9.28 -12.22 6.40
C GLY A 145 -8.93 -13.33 5.41
N VAL A 146 -7.64 -13.59 5.17
CA VAL A 146 -7.15 -14.71 4.36
C VAL A 146 -7.26 -16.01 5.15
N SER A 147 -7.61 -17.10 4.47
CA SER A 147 -7.63 -18.46 5.03
C SER A 147 -7.17 -19.48 3.99
N ILE A 148 -6.27 -20.38 4.38
CA ILE A 148 -5.96 -21.58 3.60
C ILE A 148 -6.93 -22.68 4.05
N VAL A 149 -7.71 -23.18 3.10
CA VAL A 149 -8.75 -24.20 3.35
C VAL A 149 -8.29 -25.52 2.75
N LYS A 150 -8.06 -26.50 3.61
CA LYS A 150 -7.55 -27.83 3.22
C LYS A 150 -8.68 -28.83 2.93
N LYS A 151 -9.91 -28.57 3.44
CA LYS A 151 -11.07 -29.46 3.29
C LYS A 151 -12.32 -28.67 2.94
N ARG A 152 -13.21 -29.28 2.17
CA ARG A 152 -14.47 -28.67 1.70
C ARG A 152 -15.39 -28.22 2.85
N GLU A 153 -15.42 -28.94 3.94
CA GLU A 153 -16.25 -28.62 5.10
C GLU A 153 -15.92 -27.26 5.72
N ASP A 154 -14.66 -26.80 5.63
CA ASP A 154 -14.20 -25.55 6.22
C ASP A 154 -14.43 -24.32 5.30
N LEU A 155 -14.79 -24.55 4.03
CA LEU A 155 -14.89 -23.50 3.02
C LEU A 155 -15.92 -22.43 3.39
N ASN A 156 -17.10 -22.83 3.84
CA ASN A 156 -18.17 -21.90 4.20
C ASN A 156 -17.78 -21.00 5.38
N ALA A 157 -17.07 -21.55 6.36
CA ALA A 157 -16.57 -20.80 7.52
C ALA A 157 -15.52 -19.76 7.08
N ALA A 158 -14.59 -20.15 6.19
CA ALA A 158 -13.57 -19.25 5.63
C ALA A 158 -14.20 -18.11 4.81
N ILE A 159 -15.16 -18.42 3.95
CA ILE A 159 -15.91 -17.39 3.18
C ILE A 159 -16.64 -16.43 4.12
N LYS A 160 -17.30 -16.95 5.16
CA LYS A 160 -17.98 -16.11 6.17
C LYS A 160 -16.99 -15.19 6.90
N ASN A 161 -15.79 -15.69 7.19
CA ASN A 161 -14.74 -14.89 7.80
C ASN A 161 -14.28 -13.78 6.85
N ALA A 162 -13.92 -14.10 5.61
CA ALA A 162 -13.48 -13.09 4.61
C ALA A 162 -14.55 -12.04 4.33
N LYS A 163 -15.84 -12.42 4.35
CA LYS A 163 -16.98 -11.48 4.20
C LYS A 163 -17.12 -10.45 5.31
N LYS A 164 -16.46 -10.60 6.45
CA LYS A 164 -16.42 -9.56 7.49
C LYS A 164 -15.62 -8.34 7.05
N TYR A 165 -14.70 -8.52 6.11
CA TYR A 165 -13.75 -7.51 5.66
C TYR A 165 -14.05 -6.95 4.27
N SER A 166 -14.74 -7.72 3.41
CA SER A 166 -15.09 -7.32 2.05
C SER A 166 -16.41 -7.92 1.60
N LYS A 167 -17.14 -7.17 0.76
CA LYS A 167 -18.34 -7.71 0.10
C LYS A 167 -17.99 -8.82 -0.89
N ASN A 168 -16.84 -8.71 -1.55
CA ASN A 168 -16.37 -9.63 -2.57
C ASN A 168 -15.27 -10.53 -1.98
N VAL A 169 -15.43 -11.83 -2.13
CA VAL A 169 -14.49 -12.85 -1.66
C VAL A 169 -13.99 -13.64 -2.86
N MET A 170 -12.71 -13.90 -2.89
CA MET A 170 -12.07 -14.76 -3.88
C MET A 170 -11.76 -16.12 -3.27
N VAL A 171 -11.95 -17.16 -4.06
CA VAL A 171 -11.53 -18.54 -3.76
C VAL A 171 -10.66 -18.98 -4.92
N GLU A 172 -9.40 -19.28 -4.66
CA GLU A 172 -8.45 -19.67 -5.70
C GLU A 172 -7.51 -20.78 -5.23
N GLU A 173 -6.82 -21.44 -6.15
CA GLU A 173 -5.87 -22.48 -5.81
C GLU A 173 -4.81 -21.98 -4.83
N PHE A 174 -4.37 -22.85 -3.93
CA PHE A 174 -3.18 -22.60 -3.14
C PHE A 174 -1.94 -22.94 -3.97
N VAL A 175 -1.16 -21.94 -4.28
CA VAL A 175 0.10 -22.11 -5.06
C VAL A 175 1.24 -22.37 -4.10
N HIS A 176 1.85 -23.55 -4.19
CA HIS A 176 3.06 -23.87 -3.45
C HIS A 176 4.28 -23.19 -4.10
N GLY A 177 5.17 -22.65 -3.30
CA GLY A 177 6.41 -22.03 -3.79
C GLY A 177 6.96 -20.96 -2.85
N ALA A 178 8.02 -20.29 -3.29
CA ALA A 178 8.57 -19.14 -2.58
C ALA A 178 7.66 -17.92 -2.72
N GLU A 179 7.43 -17.20 -1.63
CA GLU A 179 6.72 -15.93 -1.65
C GLU A 179 7.71 -14.81 -1.95
N LEU A 180 7.50 -14.08 -3.03
CA LEU A 180 8.38 -13.01 -3.47
C LEU A 180 7.64 -11.68 -3.56
N THR A 181 8.34 -10.60 -3.22
CA THR A 181 7.90 -9.23 -3.51
C THR A 181 8.93 -8.52 -4.37
N CYS A 182 8.48 -7.60 -5.23
CA CYS A 182 9.35 -6.81 -6.08
C CYS A 182 8.86 -5.37 -6.11
N GLY A 183 9.70 -4.45 -5.61
CA GLY A 183 9.43 -3.03 -5.73
C GLY A 183 9.69 -2.53 -7.14
N VAL A 184 8.94 -1.50 -7.55
CA VAL A 184 9.17 -0.79 -8.82
C VAL A 184 9.33 0.68 -8.53
N LEU A 185 10.42 1.27 -9.00
CA LEU A 185 10.67 2.71 -8.92
C LEU A 185 10.22 3.38 -10.21
N ASP A 186 9.54 4.50 -10.06
CA ASP A 186 9.19 5.43 -11.15
C ASP A 186 9.99 6.73 -10.94
N ASP A 187 10.69 7.19 -11.99
CA ASP A 187 11.45 8.45 -11.96
C ASP A 187 10.60 9.69 -12.26
N GLY A 188 9.28 9.53 -12.36
CA GLY A 188 8.34 10.59 -12.71
C GLY A 188 8.35 10.99 -14.20
N LYS A 189 9.12 10.28 -15.04
CA LYS A 189 9.20 10.44 -16.50
C LYS A 189 8.74 9.20 -17.26
N ASN A 190 7.98 8.34 -16.61
CA ASN A 190 7.53 7.02 -17.09
C ASN A 190 8.65 5.97 -17.30
N ASN A 191 9.83 6.17 -16.70
CA ASN A 191 10.84 5.13 -16.66
C ASN A 191 10.64 4.27 -15.40
N LEU A 192 10.17 3.06 -15.60
CA LEU A 192 9.95 2.11 -14.51
C LEU A 192 11.17 1.22 -14.34
N THR A 193 11.72 1.17 -13.14
CA THR A 193 12.87 0.32 -12.79
C THR A 193 12.44 -0.72 -11.77
N PRO A 194 12.34 -2.01 -12.14
CA PRO A 194 12.09 -3.07 -11.17
C PRO A 194 13.33 -3.25 -10.29
N LEU A 195 13.10 -3.41 -8.99
CA LEU A 195 14.15 -3.74 -8.03
C LEU A 195 14.38 -5.26 -8.00
N LEU A 196 15.44 -5.68 -7.31
CA LEU A 196 15.67 -7.11 -7.08
C LEU A 196 14.51 -7.69 -6.25
N PRO A 197 13.96 -8.85 -6.65
CA PRO A 197 12.97 -9.54 -5.86
C PRO A 197 13.49 -9.89 -4.47
N THR A 198 12.63 -9.77 -3.47
CA THR A 198 12.92 -10.13 -2.08
C THR A 198 12.03 -11.32 -1.71
N GLU A 199 12.64 -12.38 -1.18
CA GLU A 199 11.89 -13.51 -0.66
C GLU A 199 11.34 -13.21 0.74
N ILE A 200 10.07 -13.56 0.96
CA ILE A 200 9.39 -13.44 2.26
C ILE A 200 9.38 -14.85 2.88
N VAL A 201 10.15 -15.02 3.94
CA VAL A 201 10.21 -16.29 4.69
C VAL A 201 9.45 -16.14 5.99
N PRO A 202 8.26 -16.76 6.13
CA PRO A 202 7.52 -16.70 7.39
C PRO A 202 8.30 -17.41 8.49
N LYS A 203 8.39 -16.80 9.67
CA LYS A 203 9.07 -17.40 10.84
C LYS A 203 8.21 -18.43 11.55
N MET A 204 6.91 -18.32 11.46
CA MET A 204 5.92 -19.24 12.00
C MET A 204 4.72 -19.28 11.04
N GLY A 205 4.06 -20.44 10.94
CA GLY A 205 2.93 -20.61 10.03
C GLY A 205 3.32 -21.06 8.61
N GLU A 206 2.31 -21.29 7.76
CA GLU A 206 2.47 -21.74 6.37
C GLU A 206 2.53 -20.58 5.36
N PHE A 207 2.23 -19.34 5.80
CA PHE A 207 2.26 -18.11 4.98
C PHE A 207 2.43 -16.88 5.88
N PHE A 208 2.78 -15.75 5.27
CA PHE A 208 2.87 -14.48 5.97
C PHE A 208 1.47 -14.04 6.41
N ASP A 209 1.24 -13.98 7.71
CA ASP A 209 0.04 -13.42 8.33
C ASP A 209 0.40 -12.22 9.23
N TYR A 210 -0.63 -11.49 9.61
CA TYR A 210 -0.52 -10.23 10.34
C TYR A 210 -0.76 -10.43 11.83
#